data_09cb475f26d5dddad08d52409a76d349
#
_entry.id   09cb475f26d5dddad08d52409a76d349
#
_cell.length_a   1.000
_cell.length_b   1.000
_cell.length_c   1.000
_cell.angle_alpha   90.00
_cell.angle_beta   90.00
_cell.angle_gamma   90.00
#
_symmetry.space_group_name_H-M   'P 1'
#
loop_
_entity.id
_entity.type
_entity.pdbx_description
1 polymer ?
#
loop_
_entity_poly.entity_id
_entity_poly.type
_entity_poly.pdbx_seq_one_letter_code
_entity_poly.pdbx_strand_id
1 'polypeptide(L)'
;MRGLILDPLGKIVELPIKSNFREGLSIFEYVASARGSRKGLTDSALKTANAGYLTRRLVDVSHDVIIRGEDCGTKSGIIVFKEDGERTSPFHDRILGRVAASNVVSKKNKKVIVKEGEEIEETKAKAIEENEVTEVTVRSALTCVMEYGICAACYGWDFSTKRRVNLGVPVGVMAAQSIGEPGTQLTMRVRHFGGVVMSDVTQGLPRVEELFEMRTPKNLSPVSDISGKVEIEKTDDGYLLKVKNLRVKPPEEREYFIPLATELMVHDQDVVSAGTQLAQGYLDPKDILKIKGIVEAQKYIIAEAQKVYESQGIGINDKHFEVILRKMSDKVIIETVGDTALIPGDFITKVKFEEINAEILSQGGEPATARQIQLGITKSSLFSDSWLSAASFQETTKVLTEAVLQGQEDRLVGLKENVIIGRLIPVSSDGEDPQELLQSERVLSTGTDTSPDKTSIEQQASDNV
;
A
#
# COMPACT_ATOMS: atom_id res chain seq x y z
N MET A 1 37.86 -9.62 -5.43
CA MET A 1 37.34 -10.91 -5.93
C MET A 1 35.88 -10.72 -6.36
N ARG A 2 35.49 -11.33 -7.47
CA ARG A 2 34.12 -11.25 -7.99
C ARG A 2 33.26 -12.48 -7.63
N GLY A 3 33.89 -13.53 -7.14
CA GLY A 3 33.22 -14.75 -6.66
C GLY A 3 32.62 -15.61 -7.78
N LEU A 4 31.47 -16.20 -7.50
CA LEU A 4 30.72 -17.01 -8.45
C LEU A 4 29.85 -16.11 -9.34
N ILE A 5 29.82 -16.43 -10.64
CA ILE A 5 29.07 -15.67 -11.65
C ILE A 5 27.96 -16.55 -12.21
N LEU A 6 26.79 -15.93 -12.45
CA LEU A 6 25.69 -16.58 -13.13
C LEU A 6 25.84 -16.42 -14.66
N ASP A 7 25.61 -17.50 -15.40
CA ASP A 7 25.50 -17.52 -16.85
C ASP A 7 24.19 -16.78 -17.30
N PRO A 8 24.03 -16.37 -18.56
CA PRO A 8 22.81 -15.79 -19.09
C PRO A 8 21.52 -16.58 -18.76
N LEU A 9 21.64 -17.91 -18.68
CA LEU A 9 20.53 -18.81 -18.32
C LEU A 9 20.24 -18.90 -16.81
N GLY A 10 20.99 -18.18 -15.98
CA GLY A 10 20.82 -18.23 -14.53
C GLY A 10 21.54 -19.37 -13.82
N LYS A 11 22.32 -20.18 -14.52
CA LYS A 11 23.13 -21.24 -13.92
C LYS A 11 24.46 -20.68 -13.39
N ILE A 12 24.95 -21.24 -12.30
CA ILE A 12 26.25 -20.88 -11.73
C ILE A 12 27.34 -21.38 -12.64
N VAL A 13 28.26 -20.49 -13.02
CA VAL A 13 29.47 -20.87 -13.76
C VAL A 13 30.40 -21.62 -12.80
N GLU A 14 30.82 -22.85 -13.17
CA GLU A 14 31.63 -23.73 -12.31
C GLU A 14 32.97 -23.12 -11.91
N LEU A 15 33.49 -22.17 -12.69
CA LEU A 15 34.78 -21.54 -12.46
C LEU A 15 34.64 -20.24 -11.69
N PRO A 16 34.93 -20.22 -10.35
CA PRO A 16 34.86 -19.01 -9.56
C PRO A 16 36.02 -18.06 -9.86
N ILE A 17 35.77 -16.76 -9.84
CA ILE A 17 36.80 -15.72 -9.93
C ILE A 17 37.42 -15.52 -8.55
N LYS A 18 38.63 -16.04 -8.37
CA LYS A 18 39.39 -15.96 -7.10
C LYS A 18 40.35 -14.78 -7.09
N SER A 19 40.89 -14.39 -8.24
CA SER A 19 41.85 -13.30 -8.39
C SER A 19 41.21 -11.92 -8.27
N ASN A 20 41.96 -10.92 -7.87
CA ASN A 20 41.55 -9.53 -7.88
C ASN A 20 42.13 -8.79 -9.10
N PHE A 21 41.59 -7.61 -9.43
CA PHE A 21 42.07 -6.82 -10.59
C PHE A 21 43.51 -6.30 -10.43
N ARG A 22 43.99 -6.14 -9.19
CA ARG A 22 45.38 -5.69 -8.93
C ARG A 22 46.41 -6.77 -9.25
N GLU A 23 46.09 -8.01 -8.95
CA GLU A 23 46.97 -9.17 -9.22
C GLU A 23 46.88 -9.66 -10.66
N GLY A 24 45.78 -9.26 -11.33
CA GLY A 24 45.43 -9.74 -12.67
C GLY A 24 44.56 -10.99 -12.65
N LEU A 25 43.78 -11.17 -13.69
CA LEU A 25 42.89 -12.33 -13.89
C LEU A 25 43.52 -13.31 -14.84
N SER A 26 43.30 -14.60 -14.61
CA SER A 26 43.57 -15.63 -15.63
C SER A 26 42.67 -15.43 -16.85
N ILE A 27 43.02 -15.99 -18.00
CA ILE A 27 42.26 -15.85 -19.26
C ILE A 27 40.80 -16.34 -19.04
N PHE A 28 40.60 -17.47 -18.34
CA PHE A 28 39.29 -18.02 -18.08
C PHE A 28 38.47 -17.15 -17.11
N GLU A 29 39.08 -16.64 -16.06
CA GLU A 29 38.43 -15.70 -15.13
C GLU A 29 38.05 -14.40 -15.83
N TYR A 30 38.87 -13.88 -16.72
CA TYR A 30 38.57 -12.71 -17.54
C TYR A 30 37.34 -12.93 -18.43
N VAL A 31 37.29 -14.06 -19.16
CA VAL A 31 36.15 -14.39 -20.01
C VAL A 31 34.86 -14.55 -19.18
N ALA A 32 34.94 -15.26 -18.06
CA ALA A 32 33.80 -15.40 -17.14
C ALA A 32 33.33 -14.06 -16.61
N SER A 33 34.27 -13.18 -16.18
CA SER A 33 33.98 -11.82 -15.74
C SER A 33 33.33 -10.96 -16.84
N ALA A 34 33.83 -11.06 -18.08
CA ALA A 34 33.28 -10.33 -19.22
C ALA A 34 31.84 -10.78 -19.55
N ARG A 35 31.56 -12.10 -19.51
CA ARG A 35 30.20 -12.64 -19.67
C ARG A 35 29.27 -12.16 -18.57
N GLY A 36 29.69 -12.22 -17.31
CA GLY A 36 28.90 -11.70 -16.15
C GLY A 36 28.62 -10.20 -16.26
N SER A 37 29.58 -9.39 -16.71
CA SER A 37 29.39 -7.96 -16.95
C SER A 37 28.38 -7.69 -18.06
N ARG A 38 28.47 -8.42 -19.18
CA ARG A 38 27.50 -8.31 -20.30
C ARG A 38 26.09 -8.67 -19.83
N LYS A 39 25.95 -9.78 -19.10
CA LYS A 39 24.66 -10.15 -18.50
C LYS A 39 24.10 -9.05 -17.61
N GLY A 40 24.91 -8.51 -16.70
CA GLY A 40 24.50 -7.43 -15.81
C GLY A 40 24.01 -6.18 -16.56
N LEU A 41 24.65 -5.81 -17.68
CA LEU A 41 24.20 -4.70 -18.52
C LEU A 41 22.85 -5.00 -19.20
N THR A 42 22.69 -6.20 -19.74
CA THR A 42 21.44 -6.63 -20.39
C THR A 42 20.30 -6.72 -19.40
N ASP A 43 20.53 -7.37 -18.26
CA ASP A 43 19.52 -7.49 -17.19
C ASP A 43 19.05 -6.13 -16.69
N SER A 44 19.96 -5.17 -16.56
CA SER A 44 19.60 -3.82 -16.13
C SER A 44 18.72 -3.11 -17.17
N ALA A 45 19.05 -3.24 -18.45
CA ALA A 45 18.26 -2.64 -19.53
C ALA A 45 16.83 -3.23 -19.60
N LEU A 46 16.72 -4.56 -19.43
CA LEU A 46 15.42 -5.25 -19.48
C LEU A 46 14.58 -5.03 -18.21
N LYS A 47 15.20 -5.02 -17.04
CA LYS A 47 14.49 -4.87 -15.76
C LYS A 47 13.97 -3.45 -15.52
N THR A 48 14.50 -2.42 -16.18
CA THR A 48 13.94 -1.07 -16.11
C THR A 48 12.50 -1.00 -16.62
N ALA A 49 12.18 -1.77 -17.66
CA ALA A 49 10.81 -1.88 -18.16
C ALA A 49 9.85 -2.44 -17.10
N ASN A 50 10.26 -3.45 -16.34
CA ASN A 50 9.44 -4.02 -15.26
C ASN A 50 9.19 -3.01 -14.13
N ALA A 51 10.21 -2.23 -13.75
CA ALA A 51 10.06 -1.17 -12.76
C ALA A 51 9.08 -0.07 -13.25
N GLY A 52 9.20 0.33 -14.51
CA GLY A 52 8.27 1.29 -15.12
C GLY A 52 6.83 0.76 -15.17
N TYR A 53 6.66 -0.52 -15.49
CA TYR A 53 5.35 -1.16 -15.52
C TYR A 53 4.73 -1.28 -14.10
N LEU A 54 5.53 -1.59 -13.07
CA LEU A 54 5.06 -1.57 -11.68
C LEU A 54 4.60 -0.17 -11.28
N THR A 55 5.40 0.86 -11.56
CA THR A 55 5.05 2.25 -11.26
C THR A 55 3.74 2.66 -11.95
N ARG A 56 3.55 2.31 -13.23
CA ARG A 56 2.29 2.56 -13.95
C ARG A 56 1.11 1.91 -13.22
N ARG A 57 1.20 0.63 -12.85
CA ARG A 57 0.11 -0.06 -12.14
C ARG A 57 -0.21 0.58 -10.78
N LEU A 58 0.82 1.02 -10.04
CA LEU A 58 0.64 1.73 -8.78
C LEU A 58 -0.08 3.07 -8.97
N VAL A 59 0.27 3.83 -10.01
CA VAL A 59 -0.43 5.08 -10.35
C VAL A 59 -1.87 4.79 -10.75
N ASP A 60 -2.11 3.79 -11.59
CA ASP A 60 -3.46 3.47 -12.07
C ASP A 60 -4.41 3.02 -10.93
N VAL A 61 -3.91 2.41 -9.85
CA VAL A 61 -4.73 2.01 -8.70
C VAL A 61 -5.02 3.17 -7.75
N SER A 62 -4.16 4.18 -7.69
CA SER A 62 -4.20 5.21 -6.64
C SER A 62 -4.46 6.63 -7.14
N HIS A 63 -4.62 6.85 -8.45
CA HIS A 63 -4.77 8.19 -9.03
C HIS A 63 -5.99 8.97 -8.48
N ASP A 64 -7.02 8.28 -8.03
CA ASP A 64 -8.25 8.87 -7.48
C ASP A 64 -8.12 9.29 -6.00
N VAL A 65 -7.00 8.94 -5.35
CA VAL A 65 -6.75 9.31 -3.95
C VAL A 65 -6.19 10.73 -3.87
N ILE A 66 -7.07 11.67 -3.56
CA ILE A 66 -6.79 13.09 -3.42
C ILE A 66 -7.14 13.52 -1.99
N ILE A 67 -6.52 14.57 -1.48
CA ILE A 67 -6.92 15.18 -0.22
C ILE A 67 -8.18 16.03 -0.45
N ARG A 68 -9.34 15.58 0.08
CA ARG A 68 -10.63 16.24 -0.15
C ARG A 68 -11.23 16.95 1.07
N GLY A 69 -10.70 16.69 2.25
CA GLY A 69 -11.20 17.32 3.48
C GLY A 69 -10.09 17.57 4.47
N GLU A 70 -10.33 18.43 5.44
CA GLU A 70 -9.35 18.74 6.48
C GLU A 70 -9.28 17.65 7.54
N ASP A 71 -10.44 17.22 8.07
CA ASP A 71 -10.54 16.20 9.09
C ASP A 71 -11.82 15.38 8.95
N CYS A 72 -11.71 14.04 8.99
CA CYS A 72 -12.83 13.12 8.96
C CYS A 72 -13.40 12.78 10.35
N GLY A 73 -12.84 13.33 11.42
CA GLY A 73 -13.29 13.13 12.79
C GLY A 73 -13.09 11.72 13.37
N THR A 74 -12.37 10.82 12.67
CA THR A 74 -12.12 9.46 13.18
C THR A 74 -11.22 9.49 14.40
N LYS A 75 -11.55 8.65 15.39
CA LYS A 75 -10.70 8.36 16.57
C LYS A 75 -9.85 7.11 16.37
N SER A 76 -10.11 6.34 15.32
CA SER A 76 -9.34 5.14 15.01
C SER A 76 -7.97 5.50 14.49
N GLY A 77 -6.95 4.73 14.87
CA GLY A 77 -5.57 4.91 14.43
C GLY A 77 -4.85 3.57 14.30
N ILE A 78 -3.61 3.64 13.82
CA ILE A 78 -2.70 2.51 13.76
C ILE A 78 -1.69 2.66 14.89
N ILE A 79 -1.42 1.56 15.59
CA ILE A 79 -0.39 1.51 16.63
C ILE A 79 0.96 1.28 15.96
N VAL A 80 1.89 2.19 16.17
CA VAL A 80 3.29 2.07 15.75
C VAL A 80 4.10 1.70 16.98
N PHE A 81 4.76 0.54 16.93
CA PHE A 81 5.62 0.04 18.03
C PHE A 81 7.05 0.51 17.83
N LYS A 82 7.76 0.77 18.94
CA LYS A 82 9.20 1.07 18.94
C LYS A 82 10.00 -0.16 18.52
N GLU A 83 9.67 -1.32 19.09
CA GLU A 83 10.29 -2.62 18.80
C GLU A 83 9.50 -3.33 17.70
N ASP A 84 9.63 -2.86 16.47
CA ASP A 84 9.15 -3.57 15.28
C ASP A 84 10.32 -4.37 14.71
N GLY A 85 10.65 -5.41 15.38
CA GLY A 85 11.65 -6.50 15.27
C GLY A 85 12.71 -6.47 14.17
N GLU A 86 12.46 -5.93 12.99
CA GLU A 86 13.34 -6.02 11.82
C GLU A 86 13.52 -4.68 11.07
N ARG A 87 12.95 -3.57 11.58
CA ARG A 87 12.99 -2.27 10.92
C ARG A 87 14.29 -1.53 11.21
N THR A 88 14.96 -1.08 10.15
CA THR A 88 16.22 -0.29 10.25
C THR A 88 15.94 1.18 10.50
N SER A 89 14.76 1.67 10.08
CA SER A 89 14.36 3.06 10.27
C SER A 89 14.08 3.37 11.74
N PRO A 90 14.63 4.48 12.30
CA PRO A 90 14.43 4.86 13.69
C PRO A 90 12.96 5.18 13.98
N PHE A 91 12.53 4.95 15.24
CA PHE A 91 11.14 5.12 15.65
C PHE A 91 10.62 6.54 15.42
N HIS A 92 11.45 7.55 15.73
CA HIS A 92 11.05 8.96 15.56
C HIS A 92 10.74 9.31 14.10
N ASP A 93 11.44 8.74 13.11
CA ASP A 93 11.19 8.98 11.68
C ASP A 93 9.86 8.35 11.21
N ARG A 94 9.47 7.22 11.81
CA ARG A 94 8.22 6.52 11.47
C ARG A 94 6.97 7.26 11.93
N ILE A 95 7.06 8.01 13.03
CA ILE A 95 5.95 8.78 13.60
C ILE A 95 5.97 10.26 13.17
N LEU A 96 7.08 10.73 12.57
CA LEU A 96 7.25 12.11 12.16
C LEU A 96 6.18 12.57 11.16
N GLY A 97 5.61 13.74 11.39
CA GLY A 97 4.63 14.35 10.50
C GLY A 97 3.27 13.65 10.48
N ARG A 98 2.99 12.72 11.41
CA ARG A 98 1.67 12.12 11.61
C ARG A 98 0.88 12.87 12.68
N VAL A 99 -0.43 12.69 12.67
CA VAL A 99 -1.32 13.23 13.69
C VAL A 99 -1.59 12.15 14.74
N ALA A 100 -1.46 12.49 16.02
CA ALA A 100 -1.74 11.56 17.10
C ALA A 100 -3.25 11.24 17.16
N ALA A 101 -3.59 9.94 17.17
CA ALA A 101 -4.98 9.49 17.34
C ALA A 101 -5.40 9.39 18.81
N SER A 102 -4.44 9.36 19.73
CA SER A 102 -4.65 9.34 21.18
C SER A 102 -3.56 10.14 21.89
N ASN A 103 -3.79 10.51 23.15
CA ASN A 103 -2.80 11.22 23.94
C ASN A 103 -1.55 10.35 24.16
N VAL A 104 -0.38 10.86 23.77
CA VAL A 104 0.91 10.20 23.98
C VAL A 104 1.47 10.62 25.34
N VAL A 105 1.58 9.66 26.26
CA VAL A 105 2.00 9.90 27.64
C VAL A 105 3.39 9.33 27.87
N SER A 106 4.29 10.12 28.47
CA SER A 106 5.63 9.67 28.89
C SER A 106 5.51 8.57 29.96
N LYS A 107 6.22 7.46 29.77
CA LYS A 107 6.35 6.42 30.81
C LYS A 107 7.12 6.91 32.04
N LYS A 108 8.11 7.82 31.85
CA LYS A 108 8.96 8.35 32.94
C LYS A 108 8.23 9.32 33.85
N ASN A 109 7.53 10.30 33.27
CA ASN A 109 6.98 11.45 34.01
C ASN A 109 5.44 11.49 34.04
N LYS A 110 4.74 10.56 33.41
CA LYS A 110 3.28 10.54 33.22
C LYS A 110 2.71 11.86 32.66
N LYS A 111 3.54 12.67 32.02
CA LYS A 111 3.09 13.91 31.35
C LYS A 111 2.69 13.60 29.90
N VAL A 112 1.67 14.29 29.42
CA VAL A 112 1.26 14.23 28.02
C VAL A 112 2.31 14.98 27.18
N ILE A 113 2.93 14.30 26.22
CA ILE A 113 3.93 14.85 25.30
C ILE A 113 3.21 15.42 24.07
N VAL A 114 2.24 14.68 23.51
CA VAL A 114 1.42 15.07 22.37
C VAL A 114 -0.03 14.79 22.72
N LYS A 115 -0.92 15.74 22.42
CA LYS A 115 -2.37 15.59 22.61
C LYS A 115 -3.01 14.92 21.41
N GLU A 116 -4.18 14.33 21.61
CA GLU A 116 -5.02 13.83 20.53
C GLU A 116 -5.31 14.93 19.50
N GLY A 117 -5.19 14.62 18.21
CA GLY A 117 -5.38 15.56 17.10
C GLY A 117 -4.19 16.49 16.82
N GLU A 118 -3.13 16.43 17.62
CA GLU A 118 -1.93 17.26 17.45
C GLU A 118 -0.92 16.58 16.51
N GLU A 119 -0.19 17.40 15.74
CA GLU A 119 0.85 16.93 14.83
C GLU A 119 2.13 16.58 15.60
N ILE A 120 2.78 15.49 15.19
CA ILE A 120 4.05 15.04 15.75
C ILE A 120 5.18 15.69 14.96
N GLU A 121 5.68 16.81 15.46
CA GLU A 121 6.83 17.52 14.92
C GLU A 121 8.14 16.82 15.31
N GLU A 122 9.25 17.20 14.67
CA GLU A 122 10.58 16.61 14.91
C GLU A 122 11.02 16.68 16.38
N THR A 123 10.76 17.80 17.05
CA THR A 123 11.06 17.99 18.47
C THR A 123 10.27 17.05 19.37
N LYS A 124 8.97 16.88 19.07
CA LYS A 124 8.08 16.00 19.80
C LYS A 124 8.39 14.52 19.52
N ALA A 125 8.73 14.17 18.28
CA ALA A 125 9.11 12.82 17.90
C ALA A 125 10.38 12.34 18.65
N LYS A 126 11.40 13.19 18.73
CA LYS A 126 12.61 12.92 19.54
C LYS A 126 12.29 12.81 21.03
N ALA A 127 11.45 13.72 21.56
CA ALA A 127 11.01 13.65 22.95
C ALA A 127 10.24 12.38 23.27
N ILE A 128 9.44 11.85 22.36
CA ILE A 128 8.74 10.56 22.51
C ILE A 128 9.74 9.42 22.68
N GLU A 129 10.78 9.40 21.83
CA GLU A 129 11.82 8.36 21.86
C GLU A 129 12.67 8.41 23.13
N GLU A 130 13.06 9.62 23.59
CA GLU A 130 13.83 9.86 24.83
C GLU A 130 13.03 9.48 26.10
N ASN A 131 11.73 9.64 26.08
CA ASN A 131 10.83 9.27 27.19
C ASN A 131 10.43 7.78 27.21
N GLU A 132 11.10 6.95 26.40
CA GLU A 132 10.92 5.48 26.38
C GLU A 132 9.46 5.05 26.13
N VAL A 133 8.73 5.79 25.32
CA VAL A 133 7.40 5.40 24.88
C VAL A 133 7.54 4.22 23.92
N THR A 134 6.84 3.12 24.19
CA THR A 134 6.95 1.88 23.41
C THR A 134 5.99 1.81 22.25
N GLU A 135 4.88 2.53 22.33
CA GLU A 135 3.82 2.51 21.33
C GLU A 135 3.17 3.88 21.19
N VAL A 136 2.84 4.24 19.98
CA VAL A 136 2.12 5.48 19.66
C VAL A 136 1.00 5.16 18.69
N THR A 137 -0.22 5.57 19.02
CA THR A 137 -1.36 5.44 18.11
C THR A 137 -1.44 6.71 17.24
N VAL A 138 -1.28 6.53 15.94
CA VAL A 138 -1.29 7.63 14.95
C VAL A 138 -2.44 7.47 13.98
N ARG A 139 -2.95 8.57 13.46
CA ARG A 139 -3.93 8.55 12.36
C ARG A 139 -3.24 8.08 11.08
N SER A 140 -3.99 7.35 10.25
CA SER A 140 -3.48 6.73 9.03
C SER A 140 -4.49 6.85 7.89
N ALA A 141 -3.97 6.75 6.67
CA ALA A 141 -4.78 6.63 5.48
C ALA A 141 -5.72 5.40 5.52
N LEU A 142 -5.30 4.31 6.18
CA LEU A 142 -6.08 3.07 6.27
C LEU A 142 -7.31 3.19 7.18
N THR A 143 -7.26 4.06 8.18
CA THR A 143 -8.36 4.27 9.15
C THR A 143 -9.22 5.49 8.83
N CYS A 144 -8.97 6.18 7.74
CA CYS A 144 -9.73 7.35 7.32
C CYS A 144 -11.14 6.97 6.84
N VAL A 145 -12.16 7.65 7.35
CA VAL A 145 -13.58 7.36 7.08
C VAL A 145 -14.13 8.15 5.87
N MET A 146 -13.30 8.98 5.22
CA MET A 146 -13.74 9.69 4.01
C MET A 146 -14.20 8.71 2.93
N GLU A 147 -15.32 8.99 2.30
CA GLU A 147 -15.90 8.20 1.21
C GLU A 147 -14.98 8.19 0.00
N TYR A 148 -14.58 9.35 -0.46
CA TYR A 148 -13.64 9.52 -1.57
C TYR A 148 -12.37 10.22 -1.07
N GLY A 149 -11.21 9.69 -1.48
CA GLY A 149 -9.93 10.26 -1.11
C GLY A 149 -9.53 10.05 0.36
N ILE A 150 -8.77 10.98 0.91
CA ILE A 150 -8.24 10.97 2.29
C ILE A 150 -8.32 12.39 2.86
N CYS A 151 -8.54 12.55 4.18
CA CYS A 151 -8.45 13.85 4.82
C CYS A 151 -7.00 14.23 5.17
N ALA A 152 -6.72 15.53 5.27
CA ALA A 152 -5.40 16.05 5.58
C ALA A 152 -4.88 15.59 6.95
N ALA A 153 -5.76 15.46 7.95
CA ALA A 153 -5.37 14.98 9.27
C ALA A 153 -4.94 13.50 9.29
N CYS A 154 -5.57 12.62 8.49
CA CYS A 154 -5.17 11.21 8.38
C CYS A 154 -3.89 11.01 7.55
N TYR A 155 -3.63 11.87 6.58
CA TYR A 155 -2.39 11.83 5.80
C TYR A 155 -1.22 12.46 6.56
N GLY A 156 -1.46 13.57 7.26
CA GLY A 156 -0.43 14.33 7.99
C GLY A 156 0.39 15.26 7.11
N TRP A 157 1.70 15.32 7.35
CA TRP A 157 2.59 16.24 6.65
C TRP A 157 2.86 15.87 5.20
N ASP A 158 2.97 16.89 4.37
CA ASP A 158 3.72 16.82 3.13
C ASP A 158 5.22 17.04 3.47
N PHE A 159 6.06 16.06 3.20
CA PHE A 159 7.48 16.10 3.54
C PHE A 159 8.27 17.14 2.73
N SER A 160 7.76 17.57 1.59
CA SER A 160 8.39 18.63 0.78
C SER A 160 8.30 19.99 1.47
N THR A 161 7.14 20.27 2.06
CA THR A 161 6.84 21.54 2.74
C THR A 161 7.01 21.50 4.26
N LYS A 162 7.11 20.28 4.85
CA LYS A 162 7.10 20.03 6.30
C LYS A 162 5.92 20.65 7.03
N ARG A 163 4.78 20.66 6.39
CA ARG A 163 3.49 21.16 6.91
C ARG A 163 2.38 20.17 6.58
N ARG A 164 1.24 20.33 7.23
CA ARG A 164 0.05 19.58 6.87
C ARG A 164 -0.25 19.73 5.38
N VAL A 165 -0.61 18.62 4.74
CA VAL A 165 -0.91 18.60 3.31
C VAL A 165 -2.11 19.48 3.00
N ASN A 166 -2.06 20.20 1.88
CA ASN A 166 -3.15 21.05 1.42
C ASN A 166 -4.28 20.23 0.75
N LEU A 167 -5.48 20.80 0.70
CA LEU A 167 -6.58 20.23 -0.08
C LEU A 167 -6.20 20.18 -1.57
N GLY A 168 -6.70 19.15 -2.27
CA GLY A 168 -6.48 18.94 -3.70
C GLY A 168 -5.15 18.29 -4.07
N VAL A 169 -4.27 18.00 -3.11
CA VAL A 169 -3.00 17.32 -3.41
C VAL A 169 -3.24 15.85 -3.78
N PRO A 170 -2.74 15.35 -4.92
CA PRO A 170 -2.92 13.98 -5.39
C PRO A 170 -1.95 13.02 -4.69
N VAL A 171 -2.23 12.70 -3.43
CA VAL A 171 -1.35 11.88 -2.58
C VAL A 171 -1.19 10.45 -3.06
N GLY A 172 -2.16 9.93 -3.82
CA GLY A 172 -2.06 8.61 -4.43
C GLY A 172 -0.99 8.54 -5.51
N VAL A 173 -0.95 9.53 -6.40
CA VAL A 173 0.10 9.63 -7.44
C VAL A 173 1.47 9.84 -6.80
N MET A 174 1.57 10.70 -5.77
CA MET A 174 2.81 10.92 -5.01
C MET A 174 3.28 9.63 -4.35
N ALA A 175 2.39 8.84 -3.76
CA ALA A 175 2.73 7.55 -3.15
C ALA A 175 3.24 6.55 -4.19
N ALA A 176 2.55 6.42 -5.32
CA ALA A 176 2.95 5.53 -6.40
C ALA A 176 4.32 5.90 -6.98
N GLN A 177 4.60 7.18 -7.17
CA GLN A 177 5.89 7.68 -7.64
C GLN A 177 7.01 7.46 -6.61
N SER A 178 6.73 7.69 -5.32
CA SER A 178 7.70 7.49 -4.23
C SER A 178 8.09 6.01 -4.04
N ILE A 179 7.19 5.08 -4.35
CA ILE A 179 7.46 3.64 -4.34
C ILE A 179 8.14 3.19 -5.64
N GLY A 180 7.73 3.77 -6.78
CA GLY A 180 8.18 3.35 -8.11
C GLY A 180 9.56 3.88 -8.50
N GLU A 181 9.92 5.12 -8.13
CA GLU A 181 11.21 5.70 -8.47
C GLU A 181 12.39 4.85 -7.98
N PRO A 182 12.45 4.45 -6.69
CA PRO A 182 13.53 3.61 -6.22
C PRO A 182 13.54 2.22 -6.85
N GLY A 183 12.42 1.75 -7.37
CA GLY A 183 12.32 0.46 -8.07
C GLY A 183 13.29 0.35 -9.24
N THR A 184 13.50 1.43 -9.99
CA THR A 184 14.50 1.48 -11.07
C THR A 184 15.92 1.33 -10.52
N GLN A 185 16.23 1.95 -9.39
CA GLN A 185 17.54 1.82 -8.73
C GLN A 185 17.76 0.41 -8.19
N LEU A 186 16.72 -0.25 -7.65
CA LEU A 186 16.76 -1.64 -7.22
C LEU A 186 17.17 -2.59 -8.37
N THR A 187 16.67 -2.34 -9.58
CA THR A 187 17.03 -3.16 -10.76
C THR A 187 18.48 -2.96 -11.18
N MET A 188 19.04 -1.76 -10.98
CA MET A 188 20.42 -1.45 -11.36
C MET A 188 21.45 -1.98 -10.36
N ARG A 189 21.15 -2.00 -9.05
CA ARG A 189 22.10 -2.39 -7.98
C ARG A 189 22.37 -3.89 -7.90
N VAL A 190 21.51 -4.75 -8.40
CA VAL A 190 21.71 -6.22 -8.45
C VAL A 190 23.02 -6.63 -9.18
N ARG A 191 23.64 -5.71 -9.93
CA ARG A 191 24.92 -5.95 -10.62
C ARG A 191 26.12 -6.13 -9.71
N HIS A 192 26.12 -5.59 -8.50
CA HIS A 192 27.33 -5.50 -7.67
C HIS A 192 27.47 -6.66 -6.69
N PHE A 193 26.40 -7.40 -6.44
CA PHE A 193 26.43 -8.61 -5.61
C PHE A 193 26.63 -9.84 -6.47
N GLY A 194 27.87 -10.08 -6.91
CA GLY A 194 28.30 -11.35 -7.49
C GLY A 194 28.45 -12.41 -6.40
N GLY A 195 27.41 -12.58 -5.58
CA GLY A 195 27.35 -13.60 -4.56
C GLY A 195 26.50 -14.79 -4.98
N VAL A 196 26.80 -15.95 -4.44
CA VAL A 196 25.93 -17.12 -4.52
C VAL A 196 24.60 -16.73 -3.94
N VAL A 197 23.56 -16.72 -4.75
CA VAL A 197 22.19 -16.65 -4.25
C VAL A 197 21.92 -17.99 -3.57
N MET A 198 22.15 -18.04 -2.26
CA MET A 198 21.74 -19.19 -1.47
C MET A 198 20.22 -19.15 -1.37
N SER A 199 19.58 -20.10 -2.02
CA SER A 199 18.14 -20.35 -2.09
C SER A 199 17.35 -19.57 -3.16
N ASP A 200 16.28 -20.19 -3.65
CA ASP A 200 15.27 -19.71 -4.62
C ASP A 200 14.40 -18.54 -4.08
N VAL A 201 14.95 -17.67 -3.25
CA VAL A 201 14.22 -16.56 -2.64
C VAL A 201 14.13 -15.42 -3.64
N THR A 202 12.91 -15.08 -4.03
CA THR A 202 12.64 -13.86 -4.81
C THR A 202 13.06 -12.64 -4.01
N GLN A 203 14.11 -11.92 -4.47
CA GLN A 203 14.62 -10.73 -3.80
C GLN A 203 14.45 -9.49 -4.67
N GLY A 204 14.39 -8.33 -4.03
CA GLY A 204 14.30 -7.04 -4.72
C GLY A 204 12.94 -6.78 -5.36
N LEU A 205 12.93 -6.15 -6.53
CA LEU A 205 11.70 -5.72 -7.22
C LEU A 205 10.67 -6.85 -7.46
N PRO A 206 11.05 -8.08 -7.85
CA PRO A 206 10.08 -9.17 -8.00
C PRO A 206 9.31 -9.49 -6.71
N ARG A 207 9.93 -9.35 -5.53
CA ARG A 207 9.25 -9.54 -4.25
C ARG A 207 8.24 -8.44 -3.96
N VAL A 208 8.60 -7.19 -4.25
CA VAL A 208 7.66 -6.05 -4.14
C VAL A 208 6.45 -6.26 -5.06
N GLU A 209 6.71 -6.74 -6.29
CA GLU A 209 5.63 -7.06 -7.24
C GLU A 209 4.73 -8.20 -6.74
N GLU A 210 5.29 -9.28 -6.18
CA GLU A 210 4.50 -10.37 -5.56
C GLU A 210 3.57 -9.84 -4.46
N LEU A 211 4.08 -8.98 -3.57
CA LEU A 211 3.30 -8.41 -2.46
C LEU A 211 2.16 -7.54 -2.96
N PHE A 212 2.42 -6.59 -3.88
CA PHE A 212 1.38 -5.71 -4.39
C PHE A 212 0.39 -6.41 -5.33
N GLU A 213 0.78 -7.47 -6.03
CA GLU A 213 -0.14 -8.27 -6.82
C GLU A 213 -0.86 -9.36 -6.00
N MET A 214 -0.58 -9.47 -4.70
CA MET A 214 -1.16 -10.52 -3.84
C MET A 214 -0.95 -11.92 -4.43
N ARG A 215 0.24 -12.17 -5.03
CA ARG A 215 0.61 -13.49 -5.55
C ARG A 215 1.11 -14.37 -4.41
N THR A 216 0.78 -15.65 -4.48
CA THR A 216 1.33 -16.65 -3.55
C THR A 216 2.85 -16.74 -3.74
N PRO A 217 3.64 -16.60 -2.68
CA PRO A 217 5.10 -16.66 -2.76
C PRO A 217 5.61 -18.03 -3.24
N LYS A 218 6.71 -18.04 -3.97
CA LYS A 218 7.34 -19.31 -4.41
C LYS A 218 7.84 -20.15 -3.23
N ASN A 219 8.44 -19.48 -2.23
CA ASN A 219 8.90 -20.11 -0.98
C ASN A 219 7.87 -19.86 0.12
N LEU A 220 6.74 -20.55 0.00
CA LEU A 220 5.63 -20.43 0.95
C LEU A 220 5.97 -21.14 2.25
N SER A 221 5.84 -20.45 3.37
CA SER A 221 5.84 -21.04 4.70
C SER A 221 4.41 -21.34 5.13
N PRO A 222 4.11 -22.56 5.56
CA PRO A 222 2.79 -22.86 6.13
C PRO A 222 2.58 -22.08 7.43
N VAL A 223 1.34 -21.64 7.61
CA VAL A 223 0.85 -20.91 8.78
C VAL A 223 -0.13 -21.81 9.53
N SER A 224 -0.08 -21.79 10.84
CA SER A 224 -1.07 -22.54 11.63
C SER A 224 -2.44 -21.89 11.54
N ASP A 225 -3.45 -22.63 11.05
CA ASP A 225 -4.85 -22.15 10.99
C ASP A 225 -5.51 -22.12 12.36
N ILE A 226 -5.04 -22.97 13.29
CA ILE A 226 -5.62 -23.16 14.62
C ILE A 226 -4.59 -22.88 15.72
N SER A 227 -5.08 -22.51 16.89
CA SER A 227 -4.24 -22.40 18.08
C SER A 227 -4.19 -23.75 18.79
N GLY A 228 -2.99 -24.28 19.04
CA GLY A 228 -2.85 -25.59 19.64
C GLY A 228 -1.42 -25.97 19.99
N LYS A 229 -1.24 -27.22 20.35
CA LYS A 229 0.06 -27.81 20.65
C LYS A 229 0.61 -28.50 19.40
N VAL A 230 1.86 -28.26 19.09
CA VAL A 230 2.56 -28.84 17.93
C VAL A 230 3.16 -30.19 18.32
N GLU A 231 2.95 -31.19 17.48
CA GLU A 231 3.65 -32.47 17.50
C GLU A 231 4.39 -32.64 16.19
N ILE A 232 5.68 -32.96 16.23
CA ILE A 232 6.54 -33.05 15.05
C ILE A 232 6.89 -34.52 14.82
N GLU A 233 6.44 -35.07 13.70
CA GLU A 233 6.80 -36.41 13.22
C GLU A 233 7.80 -36.26 12.06
N LYS A 234 8.98 -36.91 12.17
CA LYS A 234 9.97 -36.93 11.08
C LYS A 234 9.67 -38.09 10.14
N THR A 235 9.46 -37.77 8.86
CA THR A 235 9.26 -38.73 7.77
C THR A 235 10.48 -38.70 6.85
N ASP A 236 10.66 -39.71 5.99
CA ASP A 236 11.80 -39.80 5.07
C ASP A 236 11.88 -38.60 4.09
N ASP A 237 10.74 -38.03 3.69
CA ASP A 237 10.65 -36.92 2.75
C ASP A 237 10.55 -35.53 3.42
N GLY A 238 10.30 -35.45 4.74
CA GLY A 238 10.10 -34.16 5.42
C GLY A 238 9.66 -34.29 6.86
N TYR A 239 9.12 -33.18 7.38
CA TYR A 239 8.51 -33.09 8.70
C TYR A 239 6.99 -33.00 8.55
N LEU A 240 6.26 -33.82 9.26
CA LEU A 240 4.81 -33.73 9.40
C LEU A 240 4.49 -33.07 10.76
N LEU A 241 3.99 -31.85 10.73
CA LEU A 241 3.59 -31.11 11.91
C LEU A 241 2.09 -31.29 12.13
N LYS A 242 1.71 -31.77 13.29
CA LYS A 242 0.33 -31.91 13.73
C LYS A 242 0.04 -30.87 14.79
N VAL A 243 -0.88 -29.94 14.51
CA VAL A 243 -1.33 -28.95 15.48
C VAL A 243 -2.66 -29.41 16.06
N LYS A 244 -2.73 -29.63 17.38
CA LYS A 244 -3.92 -30.13 18.07
C LYS A 244 -4.49 -29.07 19.00
N ASN A 245 -5.75 -28.69 18.79
CA ASN A 245 -6.49 -27.83 19.69
C ASN A 245 -7.35 -28.68 20.64
N LEU A 246 -6.85 -28.82 21.87
CA LEU A 246 -7.55 -29.59 22.91
C LEU A 246 -8.64 -28.78 23.64
N ARG A 247 -8.76 -27.48 23.36
CA ARG A 247 -9.77 -26.60 24.00
C ARG A 247 -11.16 -26.71 23.38
N VAL A 248 -11.25 -27.17 22.13
CA VAL A 248 -12.50 -27.35 21.40
C VAL A 248 -12.93 -28.81 21.44
N LYS A 249 -14.24 -29.06 21.58
CA LYS A 249 -14.81 -30.43 21.54
C LYS A 249 -15.73 -30.55 20.32
N PRO A 250 -15.48 -31.47 19.37
CA PRO A 250 -14.35 -32.42 19.31
C PRO A 250 -13.02 -31.72 19.08
N PRO A 251 -11.89 -32.36 19.47
CA PRO A 251 -10.54 -31.79 19.23
C PRO A 251 -10.34 -31.53 17.74
N GLU A 252 -9.88 -30.33 17.41
CA GLU A 252 -9.53 -29.97 16.04
C GLU A 252 -8.05 -30.26 15.81
N GLU A 253 -7.73 -31.00 14.75
CA GLU A 253 -6.37 -31.36 14.37
C GLU A 253 -6.13 -30.95 12.92
N ARG A 254 -4.97 -30.31 12.67
CA ARG A 254 -4.49 -29.93 11.33
C ARG A 254 -3.08 -30.43 11.11
N GLU A 255 -2.84 -30.96 9.92
CA GLU A 255 -1.55 -31.50 9.52
C GLU A 255 -0.90 -30.60 8.48
N TYR A 256 0.41 -30.31 8.66
CA TYR A 256 1.21 -29.50 7.74
C TYR A 256 2.47 -30.27 7.37
N PHE A 257 2.71 -30.44 6.07
CA PHE A 257 3.93 -31.08 5.56
C PHE A 257 4.99 -30.01 5.23
N ILE A 258 6.21 -30.20 5.73
CA ILE A 258 7.34 -29.31 5.51
C ILE A 258 8.51 -30.14 4.97
N PRO A 259 9.08 -29.79 3.76
CA PRO A 259 10.22 -30.48 3.20
C PRO A 259 11.47 -30.39 4.09
N LEU A 260 12.32 -31.40 4.06
CA LEU A 260 13.58 -31.42 4.84
C LEU A 260 14.54 -30.26 4.56
N ALA A 261 14.44 -29.65 3.37
CA ALA A 261 15.25 -28.51 2.99
C ALA A 261 14.89 -27.21 3.71
N THR A 262 13.74 -27.16 4.39
CA THR A 262 13.22 -25.96 5.06
C THR A 262 13.45 -26.06 6.55
N GLU A 263 13.99 -24.99 7.15
CA GLU A 263 14.23 -24.92 8.59
C GLU A 263 12.92 -24.69 9.35
N LEU A 264 12.71 -25.42 10.44
CA LEU A 264 11.55 -25.29 11.30
C LEU A 264 11.74 -24.09 12.24
N MET A 265 10.69 -23.27 12.42
CA MET A 265 10.68 -22.16 13.38
C MET A 265 10.01 -22.53 14.71
N VAL A 266 9.43 -23.71 14.81
CA VAL A 266 8.75 -24.22 16.00
C VAL A 266 9.41 -25.51 16.47
N HIS A 267 9.39 -25.74 17.78
CA HIS A 267 9.90 -26.97 18.39
C HIS A 267 8.73 -27.92 18.74
N ASP A 268 9.10 -29.20 18.95
CA ASP A 268 8.12 -30.17 19.40
C ASP A 268 7.53 -29.79 20.76
N GLN A 269 6.21 -29.94 20.91
CA GLN A 269 5.43 -29.59 22.10
C GLN A 269 5.22 -28.08 22.32
N ASP A 270 5.64 -27.21 21.42
CA ASP A 270 5.36 -25.78 21.51
C ASP A 270 3.86 -25.47 21.38
N VAL A 271 3.42 -24.43 22.08
CA VAL A 271 2.05 -23.92 21.95
C VAL A 271 2.04 -22.77 20.96
N VAL A 272 1.40 -22.98 19.82
CA VAL A 272 1.26 -21.98 18.76
C VAL A 272 -0.12 -21.35 18.78
N SER A 273 -0.19 -20.07 18.42
CA SER A 273 -1.44 -19.36 18.16
C SER A 273 -1.81 -19.45 16.68
N ALA A 274 -3.08 -19.28 16.36
CA ALA A 274 -3.51 -19.16 14.97
C ALA A 274 -2.74 -18.01 14.28
N GLY A 275 -2.21 -18.28 13.08
CA GLY A 275 -1.37 -17.35 12.34
C GLY A 275 0.12 -17.35 12.72
N THR A 276 0.59 -18.31 13.54
CA THR A 276 2.03 -18.49 13.79
C THR A 276 2.68 -19.19 12.60
N GLN A 277 3.84 -18.68 12.18
CA GLN A 277 4.66 -19.25 11.12
C GLN A 277 5.34 -20.53 11.62
N LEU A 278 5.23 -21.62 10.84
CA LEU A 278 5.73 -22.94 11.24
C LEU A 278 7.14 -23.22 10.70
N ALA A 279 7.50 -22.66 9.56
CA ALA A 279 8.77 -22.90 8.89
C ALA A 279 9.37 -21.62 8.32
N GLN A 280 10.65 -21.63 7.98
CA GLN A 280 11.31 -20.52 7.32
C GLN A 280 10.74 -20.31 5.91
N GLY A 281 10.39 -19.06 5.57
CA GLY A 281 9.82 -18.71 4.26
C GLY A 281 8.96 -17.46 4.33
N TYR A 282 8.26 -17.17 3.24
CA TYR A 282 7.32 -16.05 3.18
C TYR A 282 5.90 -16.51 3.48
N LEU A 283 5.14 -15.66 4.13
CA LEU A 283 3.72 -15.91 4.38
C LEU A 283 2.88 -15.45 3.17
N ASP A 284 1.77 -16.13 2.91
CA ASP A 284 0.77 -15.63 1.94
C ASP A 284 -0.09 -14.57 2.64
N PRO A 285 -0.13 -13.33 2.13
CA PRO A 285 -0.97 -12.28 2.70
C PRO A 285 -2.47 -12.65 2.75
N LYS A 286 -2.93 -13.53 1.84
CA LYS A 286 -4.32 -14.00 1.81
C LYS A 286 -4.65 -14.91 3.00
N ASP A 287 -3.70 -15.74 3.43
CA ASP A 287 -3.91 -16.61 4.59
C ASP A 287 -3.84 -15.79 5.89
N ILE A 288 -2.94 -14.79 5.95
CA ILE A 288 -2.94 -13.84 7.06
C ILE A 288 -4.27 -13.09 7.15
N LEU A 289 -4.82 -12.65 6.01
CA LEU A 289 -6.11 -11.97 5.95
C LEU A 289 -7.24 -12.85 6.51
N LYS A 290 -7.27 -14.16 6.16
CA LYS A 290 -8.28 -15.09 6.63
C LYS A 290 -8.18 -15.37 8.13
N ILE A 291 -6.94 -15.50 8.66
CA ILE A 291 -6.69 -15.95 10.03
C ILE A 291 -6.65 -14.76 11.01
N LYS A 292 -5.91 -13.71 10.69
CA LYS A 292 -5.66 -12.56 11.58
C LYS A 292 -6.45 -11.30 11.23
N GLY A 293 -7.08 -11.27 10.05
CA GLY A 293 -7.85 -10.13 9.57
C GLY A 293 -7.02 -9.10 8.78
N ILE A 294 -7.72 -8.04 8.32
CA ILE A 294 -7.18 -7.10 7.33
C ILE A 294 -6.03 -6.24 7.86
N VAL A 295 -6.12 -5.81 9.12
CA VAL A 295 -5.12 -4.93 9.73
C VAL A 295 -3.74 -5.60 9.80
N GLU A 296 -3.71 -6.86 10.21
CA GLU A 296 -2.45 -7.62 10.31
C GLU A 296 -1.91 -7.99 8.93
N ALA A 297 -2.77 -8.27 7.94
CA ALA A 297 -2.34 -8.49 6.56
C ALA A 297 -1.71 -7.22 5.96
N GLN A 298 -2.30 -6.04 6.20
CA GLN A 298 -1.76 -4.75 5.76
C GLN A 298 -0.40 -4.45 6.42
N LYS A 299 -0.28 -4.65 7.75
CA LYS A 299 0.99 -4.49 8.46
C LYS A 299 2.08 -5.41 7.91
N TYR A 300 1.75 -6.67 7.65
CA TYR A 300 2.68 -7.63 7.07
C TYR A 300 3.18 -7.17 5.70
N ILE A 301 2.30 -6.70 4.80
CA ILE A 301 2.70 -6.22 3.47
C ILE A 301 3.60 -4.99 3.58
N ILE A 302 3.29 -4.04 4.48
CA ILE A 302 4.12 -2.86 4.71
C ILE A 302 5.50 -3.28 5.22
N ALA A 303 5.56 -4.15 6.22
CA ALA A 303 6.81 -4.61 6.81
C ALA A 303 7.71 -5.31 5.78
N GLU A 304 7.15 -6.26 5.01
CA GLU A 304 7.89 -6.98 3.98
C GLU A 304 8.33 -6.08 2.80
N ALA A 305 7.49 -5.14 2.36
CA ALA A 305 7.86 -4.19 1.33
C ALA A 305 8.99 -3.27 1.81
N GLN A 306 8.88 -2.72 3.01
CA GLN A 306 9.92 -1.88 3.61
C GLN A 306 11.25 -2.64 3.76
N LYS A 307 11.23 -3.88 4.20
CA LYS A 307 12.41 -4.74 4.32
C LYS A 307 13.20 -4.83 3.01
N VAL A 308 12.49 -4.91 1.87
CA VAL A 308 13.12 -4.91 0.55
C VAL A 308 13.80 -3.57 0.26
N TYR A 309 13.15 -2.43 0.52
CA TYR A 309 13.71 -1.11 0.26
C TYR A 309 14.83 -0.76 1.27
N GLU A 310 14.64 -1.02 2.55
CA GLU A 310 15.63 -0.79 3.60
C GLU A 310 16.90 -1.61 3.38
N SER A 311 16.79 -2.85 2.88
CA SER A 311 17.96 -3.69 2.53
C SER A 311 18.86 -3.04 1.47
N GLN A 312 18.32 -2.11 0.69
CA GLN A 312 19.05 -1.33 -0.31
C GLN A 312 19.43 0.08 0.18
N GLY A 313 19.15 0.39 1.45
CA GLY A 313 19.42 1.70 2.05
C GLY A 313 18.48 2.79 1.58
N ILE A 314 17.28 2.44 1.11
CA ILE A 314 16.26 3.38 0.64
C ILE A 314 15.17 3.46 1.71
N GLY A 315 14.98 4.63 2.31
CA GLY A 315 13.90 4.90 3.26
C GLY A 315 12.67 5.46 2.55
N ILE A 316 11.54 4.76 2.65
CA ILE A 316 10.23 5.24 2.18
C ILE A 316 9.32 5.35 3.39
N ASN A 317 8.56 6.45 3.52
CA ASN A 317 7.63 6.57 4.63
C ASN A 317 6.44 5.61 4.47
N ASP A 318 6.03 4.97 5.55
CA ASP A 318 4.96 3.97 5.58
C ASP A 318 3.63 4.49 5.03
N LYS A 319 3.34 5.80 5.14
CA LYS A 319 2.10 6.37 4.63
C LYS A 319 1.89 6.19 3.12
N HIS A 320 2.96 6.12 2.34
CA HIS A 320 2.85 5.87 0.90
C HIS A 320 2.35 4.46 0.62
N PHE A 321 2.82 3.48 1.39
CA PHE A 321 2.28 2.10 1.32
C PHE A 321 0.84 2.03 1.82
N GLU A 322 0.51 2.75 2.90
CA GLU A 322 -0.85 2.80 3.46
C GLU A 322 -1.87 3.32 2.45
N VAL A 323 -1.52 4.35 1.67
CA VAL A 323 -2.40 4.90 0.61
C VAL A 323 -2.70 3.84 -0.47
N ILE A 324 -1.69 3.12 -0.94
CA ILE A 324 -1.88 2.05 -1.93
C ILE A 324 -2.72 0.90 -1.35
N LEU A 325 -2.37 0.45 -0.12
CA LEU A 325 -3.09 -0.64 0.54
C LEU A 325 -4.55 -0.30 0.84
N ARG A 326 -4.87 0.96 1.12
CA ARG A 326 -6.25 1.42 1.24
C ARG A 326 -7.05 1.08 -0.02
N LYS A 327 -6.52 1.37 -1.20
CA LYS A 327 -7.18 1.06 -2.47
C LYS A 327 -7.25 -0.43 -2.78
N MET A 328 -6.22 -1.20 -2.37
CA MET A 328 -6.23 -2.66 -2.51
C MET A 328 -7.28 -3.33 -1.62
N SER A 329 -7.69 -2.70 -0.53
CA SER A 329 -8.64 -3.21 0.45
C SER A 329 -10.01 -2.50 0.44
N ASP A 330 -10.28 -1.72 -0.57
CA ASP A 330 -11.51 -0.92 -0.74
C ASP A 330 -12.73 -1.75 -1.16
N LYS A 331 -12.53 -2.98 -1.63
CA LYS A 331 -13.57 -3.87 -2.13
C LYS A 331 -13.94 -4.97 -1.14
N VAL A 332 -15.22 -5.34 -1.21
CA VAL A 332 -15.77 -6.51 -0.49
C VAL A 332 -16.40 -7.48 -1.51
N ILE A 333 -16.42 -8.75 -1.18
CA ILE A 333 -17.12 -9.78 -1.96
C ILE A 333 -18.41 -10.14 -1.23
N ILE A 334 -19.52 -10.16 -1.96
CA ILE A 334 -20.85 -10.46 -1.43
C ILE A 334 -20.97 -11.97 -1.18
N GLU A 335 -21.33 -12.35 0.04
CA GLU A 335 -21.58 -13.75 0.40
C GLU A 335 -23.09 -14.08 0.39
N THR A 336 -23.90 -13.27 1.08
CA THR A 336 -25.37 -13.43 1.06
C THR A 336 -26.01 -12.11 0.63
N VAL A 337 -27.08 -12.18 -0.11
CA VAL A 337 -27.72 -10.97 -0.69
C VAL A 337 -28.80 -10.36 0.20
N GLY A 338 -29.39 -11.12 1.13
CA GLY A 338 -30.56 -10.63 1.87
C GLY A 338 -31.66 -10.15 0.92
N ASP A 339 -32.27 -9.00 1.25
CA ASP A 339 -33.30 -8.34 0.44
C ASP A 339 -32.72 -7.30 -0.56
N THR A 340 -31.38 -7.30 -0.77
CA THR A 340 -30.72 -6.37 -1.68
C THR A 340 -30.77 -6.87 -3.13
N ALA A 341 -30.61 -5.97 -4.11
CA ALA A 341 -30.47 -6.30 -5.52
C ALA A 341 -29.05 -6.73 -5.93
N LEU A 342 -28.18 -7.06 -4.97
CA LEU A 342 -26.79 -7.46 -5.21
C LEU A 342 -26.70 -8.89 -5.71
N ILE A 343 -25.57 -9.25 -6.34
CA ILE A 343 -25.31 -10.59 -6.85
C ILE A 343 -24.25 -11.28 -6.00
N PRO A 344 -24.46 -12.54 -5.55
CA PRO A 344 -23.46 -13.27 -4.78
C PRO A 344 -22.16 -13.45 -5.57
N GLY A 345 -21.02 -13.19 -4.93
CA GLY A 345 -19.70 -13.31 -5.56
C GLY A 345 -19.22 -12.06 -6.29
N ASP A 346 -20.04 -11.03 -6.44
CA ASP A 346 -19.61 -9.76 -7.03
C ASP A 346 -18.73 -8.94 -6.08
N PHE A 347 -17.89 -8.08 -6.69
CA PHE A 347 -17.03 -7.13 -6.00
C PHE A 347 -17.68 -5.76 -5.98
N ILE A 348 -17.90 -5.23 -4.78
CA ILE A 348 -18.44 -3.88 -4.60
C ILE A 348 -17.54 -3.07 -3.68
N THR A 349 -17.53 -1.75 -3.84
CA THR A 349 -16.84 -0.85 -2.91
C THR A 349 -17.51 -0.87 -1.55
N LYS A 350 -16.72 -0.92 -0.49
CA LYS A 350 -17.19 -1.00 0.89
C LYS A 350 -18.22 0.09 1.22
N VAL A 351 -17.98 1.32 0.75
CA VAL A 351 -18.87 2.46 0.97
C VAL A 351 -20.26 2.22 0.35
N LYS A 352 -20.30 1.84 -0.94
CA LYS A 352 -21.56 1.53 -1.62
C LYS A 352 -22.31 0.36 -0.98
N PHE A 353 -21.57 -0.64 -0.48
CA PHE A 353 -22.15 -1.76 0.24
C PHE A 353 -22.81 -1.31 1.55
N GLU A 354 -22.15 -0.42 2.31
CA GLU A 354 -22.68 0.15 3.55
C GLU A 354 -23.90 1.04 3.28
N GLU A 355 -23.89 1.84 2.20
CA GLU A 355 -25.04 2.66 1.77
C GLU A 355 -26.26 1.81 1.42
N ILE A 356 -26.10 0.78 0.59
CA ILE A 356 -27.18 -0.12 0.19
C ILE A 356 -27.77 -0.85 1.41
N ASN A 357 -26.92 -1.32 2.32
CA ASN A 357 -27.40 -1.97 3.54
C ASN A 357 -28.12 -0.99 4.48
N ALA A 358 -27.65 0.26 4.58
CA ALA A 358 -28.33 1.29 5.36
C ALA A 358 -29.72 1.62 4.79
N GLU A 359 -29.86 1.68 3.48
CA GLU A 359 -31.15 1.87 2.80
C GLU A 359 -32.14 0.72 3.10
N ILE A 360 -31.71 -0.54 2.92
CA ILE A 360 -32.53 -1.72 3.19
C ILE A 360 -32.93 -1.79 4.68
N LEU A 361 -31.98 -1.53 5.58
CA LEU A 361 -32.29 -1.48 7.02
C LEU A 361 -33.32 -0.38 7.34
N SER A 362 -33.28 0.78 6.68
CA SER A 362 -34.27 1.85 6.86
C SER A 362 -35.67 1.42 6.42
N GLN A 363 -35.76 0.49 5.45
CA GLN A 363 -37.01 -0.10 4.94
C GLN A 363 -37.44 -1.31 5.76
N GLY A 364 -36.62 -1.76 6.75
CA GLY A 364 -36.92 -2.92 7.61
C GLY A 364 -36.64 -4.29 6.98
N GLY A 365 -35.87 -4.33 5.88
CA GLY A 365 -35.43 -5.54 5.21
C GLY A 365 -34.17 -6.17 5.82
N GLU A 366 -33.81 -7.37 5.35
CA GLU A 366 -32.61 -8.10 5.76
C GLU A 366 -31.39 -7.60 4.96
N PRO A 367 -30.30 -7.13 5.64
CA PRO A 367 -29.11 -6.63 4.96
C PRO A 367 -28.28 -7.75 4.33
N ALA A 368 -27.53 -7.44 3.27
CA ALA A 368 -26.56 -8.35 2.68
C ALA A 368 -25.34 -8.54 3.59
N THR A 369 -24.69 -9.72 3.50
CA THR A 369 -23.40 -9.97 4.15
C THR A 369 -22.28 -10.02 3.13
N ALA A 370 -21.11 -9.50 3.50
CA ALA A 370 -19.94 -9.48 2.64
C ALA A 370 -18.66 -9.75 3.44
N ARG A 371 -17.68 -10.33 2.75
CA ARG A 371 -16.36 -10.57 3.31
C ARG A 371 -15.36 -9.56 2.76
N GLN A 372 -14.56 -8.96 3.64
CA GLN A 372 -13.46 -8.12 3.22
C GLN A 372 -12.39 -8.92 2.48
N ILE A 373 -11.90 -8.36 1.39
CA ILE A 373 -10.85 -8.94 0.58
C ILE A 373 -9.75 -7.90 0.33
N GLN A 374 -8.59 -8.39 -0.04
CA GLN A 374 -7.49 -7.56 -0.50
C GLN A 374 -7.12 -7.99 -1.91
N LEU A 375 -7.30 -7.08 -2.87
CA LEU A 375 -7.02 -7.32 -4.28
C LEU A 375 -5.59 -6.91 -4.62
N GLY A 376 -4.98 -7.59 -5.60
CA GLY A 376 -3.74 -7.11 -6.21
C GLY A 376 -3.98 -5.82 -6.98
N ILE A 377 -2.93 -4.99 -7.14
CA ILE A 377 -3.02 -3.68 -7.79
C ILE A 377 -3.65 -3.73 -9.20
N THR A 378 -3.28 -4.73 -10.01
CA THR A 378 -3.85 -4.89 -11.37
C THR A 378 -5.35 -5.18 -11.31
N LYS A 379 -5.79 -6.09 -10.44
CA LYS A 379 -7.20 -6.39 -10.26
C LYS A 379 -7.98 -5.20 -9.70
N SER A 380 -7.43 -4.53 -8.70
CA SER A 380 -8.05 -3.34 -8.10
C SER A 380 -8.26 -2.22 -9.11
N SER A 381 -7.31 -2.00 -10.05
CA SER A 381 -7.45 -1.02 -11.12
C SER A 381 -8.52 -1.38 -12.15
N LEU A 382 -8.69 -2.68 -12.47
CA LEU A 382 -9.71 -3.15 -13.42
C LEU A 382 -11.12 -3.14 -12.83
N PHE A 383 -11.25 -3.41 -11.52
CA PHE A 383 -12.52 -3.35 -10.78
C PHE A 383 -12.79 -1.95 -10.18
N SER A 384 -12.18 -0.90 -10.72
CA SER A 384 -12.46 0.48 -10.35
C SER A 384 -13.93 0.84 -10.63
N ASP A 385 -14.49 1.76 -9.84
CA ASP A 385 -15.86 2.25 -10.05
C ASP A 385 -16.00 3.10 -11.32
N SER A 386 -14.88 3.65 -11.84
CA SER A 386 -14.81 4.35 -13.10
C SER A 386 -14.43 3.39 -14.23
N TRP A 387 -15.37 3.13 -15.12
CA TRP A 387 -15.12 2.32 -16.31
C TRP A 387 -14.17 3.03 -17.31
N LEU A 388 -14.17 4.38 -17.34
CA LEU A 388 -13.23 5.16 -18.16
C LEU A 388 -11.78 4.93 -17.72
N SER A 389 -11.53 4.96 -16.42
CA SER A 389 -10.22 4.69 -15.84
C SER A 389 -9.78 3.26 -16.13
N ALA A 390 -10.64 2.28 -15.89
CA ALA A 390 -10.34 0.87 -16.13
C ALA A 390 -10.06 0.60 -17.62
N ALA A 391 -10.87 1.12 -18.54
CA ALA A 391 -10.68 0.98 -19.98
C ALA A 391 -9.37 1.58 -20.50
N SER A 392 -8.91 2.67 -19.88
CA SER A 392 -7.65 3.32 -20.26
C SER A 392 -6.40 2.61 -19.72
N PHE A 393 -6.57 1.67 -18.79
CA PHE A 393 -5.47 0.90 -18.21
C PHE A 393 -5.13 -0.34 -19.04
N GLN A 394 -5.99 -1.33 -19.08
CA GLN A 394 -5.82 -2.61 -19.80
C GLN A 394 -7.19 -3.19 -20.16
N GLU A 395 -7.20 -4.19 -21.05
CA GLU A 395 -8.42 -4.92 -21.47
C GLU A 395 -9.54 -4.01 -21.97
N THR A 396 -9.20 -2.95 -22.68
CA THR A 396 -10.13 -1.89 -23.12
C THR A 396 -11.42 -2.43 -23.73
N THR A 397 -11.31 -3.41 -24.63
CA THR A 397 -12.48 -3.99 -25.32
C THR A 397 -13.43 -4.68 -24.35
N LYS A 398 -12.89 -5.46 -23.41
CA LYS A 398 -13.66 -6.19 -22.41
C LYS A 398 -14.39 -5.22 -21.47
N VAL A 399 -13.65 -4.26 -20.91
CA VAL A 399 -14.20 -3.26 -19.97
C VAL A 399 -15.32 -2.44 -20.63
N LEU A 400 -15.09 -1.96 -21.87
CA LEU A 400 -16.12 -1.21 -22.60
C LEU A 400 -17.36 -2.06 -22.89
N THR A 401 -17.18 -3.33 -23.27
CA THR A 401 -18.33 -4.23 -23.53
C THR A 401 -19.12 -4.46 -22.25
N GLU A 402 -18.48 -4.73 -21.13
CA GLU A 402 -19.14 -4.93 -19.83
C GLU A 402 -19.86 -3.66 -19.37
N ALA A 403 -19.21 -2.48 -19.46
CA ALA A 403 -19.81 -1.20 -19.08
C ALA A 403 -21.07 -0.87 -19.93
N VAL A 404 -21.04 -1.13 -21.25
CA VAL A 404 -22.18 -0.92 -22.13
C VAL A 404 -23.32 -1.89 -21.83
N LEU A 405 -23.01 -3.17 -21.59
CA LEU A 405 -24.03 -4.18 -21.26
C LEU A 405 -24.73 -3.88 -19.92
N GLN A 406 -24.00 -3.33 -18.96
CA GLN A 406 -24.52 -2.98 -17.63
C GLN A 406 -25.14 -1.58 -17.60
N GLY A 407 -24.97 -0.76 -18.66
CA GLY A 407 -25.42 0.64 -18.67
C GLY A 407 -24.75 1.48 -17.57
N GLN A 408 -23.46 1.23 -17.29
CA GLN A 408 -22.75 1.92 -16.21
C GLN A 408 -22.56 3.41 -16.50
N GLU A 409 -22.81 4.24 -15.49
CA GLU A 409 -22.52 5.67 -15.50
C GLU A 409 -21.22 5.95 -14.71
N ASP A 410 -20.34 6.79 -15.30
CA ASP A 410 -19.10 7.22 -14.65
C ASP A 410 -19.33 8.55 -13.93
N ARG A 411 -19.10 8.60 -12.64
CA ARG A 411 -19.30 9.80 -11.81
C ARG A 411 -18.15 10.81 -11.91
N LEU A 412 -17.08 10.49 -12.66
CA LEU A 412 -15.91 11.36 -12.90
C LEU A 412 -15.23 11.86 -11.62
N VAL A 413 -15.16 11.02 -10.62
CA VAL A 413 -14.61 11.36 -9.29
C VAL A 413 -13.08 11.44 -9.28
N GLY A 414 -12.39 10.64 -10.10
CA GLY A 414 -10.92 10.54 -10.11
C GLY A 414 -10.25 11.59 -11.00
N LEU A 415 -8.91 11.57 -11.01
CA LEU A 415 -8.11 12.47 -11.86
C LEU A 415 -8.16 12.09 -13.32
N LYS A 416 -8.02 10.81 -13.61
CA LYS A 416 -7.80 10.27 -14.95
C LYS A 416 -9.00 10.47 -15.85
N GLU A 417 -10.20 10.24 -15.33
CA GLU A 417 -11.48 10.43 -16.03
C GLU A 417 -11.66 11.89 -16.46
N ASN A 418 -11.42 12.82 -15.52
CA ASN A 418 -11.53 14.25 -15.78
C ASN A 418 -10.50 14.73 -16.78
N VAL A 419 -9.25 14.24 -16.70
CA VAL A 419 -8.20 14.56 -17.68
C VAL A 419 -8.54 14.04 -19.07
N ILE A 420 -9.10 12.82 -19.20
CA ILE A 420 -9.49 12.24 -20.48
C ILE A 420 -10.59 13.10 -21.17
N ILE A 421 -11.57 13.56 -20.39
CA ILE A 421 -12.68 14.38 -20.91
C ILE A 421 -12.30 15.85 -21.04
N GLY A 422 -11.19 16.29 -20.43
CA GLY A 422 -10.74 17.69 -20.42
C GLY A 422 -11.47 18.58 -19.42
N ARG A 423 -12.00 17.99 -18.33
CA ARG A 423 -12.58 18.72 -17.19
C ARG A 423 -11.54 19.07 -16.14
N LEU A 424 -11.90 19.99 -15.27
CA LEU A 424 -11.09 20.34 -14.10
C LEU A 424 -11.06 19.19 -13.10
N ILE A 425 -9.98 19.10 -12.31
CA ILE A 425 -9.81 18.10 -11.29
C ILE A 425 -10.76 18.39 -10.13
N PRO A 426 -11.58 17.42 -9.68
CA PRO A 426 -12.49 17.60 -8.54
C PRO A 426 -11.70 17.63 -7.23
N VAL A 427 -11.72 18.78 -6.54
CA VAL A 427 -10.98 19.01 -5.30
C VAL A 427 -11.88 18.97 -4.07
N SER A 428 -13.19 19.32 -4.24
CA SER A 428 -14.12 19.40 -3.11
C SER A 428 -14.51 18.04 -2.54
N SER A 429 -14.91 18.02 -1.26
CA SER A 429 -15.38 16.81 -0.56
C SER A 429 -16.75 16.34 -1.07
N ASP A 430 -17.58 17.24 -1.55
CA ASP A 430 -19.01 17.03 -1.77
C ASP A 430 -19.38 16.67 -3.21
N GLY A 431 -18.38 16.45 -4.06
CA GLY A 431 -18.61 16.09 -5.47
C GLY A 431 -19.20 17.23 -6.32
N GLU A 432 -19.22 18.47 -5.81
CA GLU A 432 -19.64 19.64 -6.57
C GLU A 432 -18.75 19.79 -7.80
N ASP A 433 -19.37 20.01 -8.95
CA ASP A 433 -18.64 20.19 -10.22
C ASP A 433 -17.74 21.44 -10.12
N PRO A 434 -16.40 21.31 -10.26
CA PRO A 434 -15.50 22.47 -10.23
C PRO A 434 -15.87 23.55 -11.23
N GLN A 435 -16.63 23.22 -12.26
CA GLN A 435 -17.15 24.20 -13.24
C GLN A 435 -18.27 25.05 -12.65
N GLU A 436 -19.10 24.49 -11.76
CA GLU A 436 -20.14 25.27 -11.06
C GLU A 436 -19.51 26.22 -10.03
N LEU A 437 -18.47 25.78 -9.31
CA LEU A 437 -17.71 26.64 -8.40
C LEU A 437 -17.05 27.82 -9.14
N LEU A 438 -16.39 27.56 -10.29
CA LEU A 438 -15.79 28.63 -11.09
C LEU A 438 -16.82 29.54 -11.73
N GLN A 439 -18.01 29.06 -12.07
CA GLN A 439 -19.10 29.91 -12.56
C GLN A 439 -19.66 30.77 -11.43
N SER A 440 -19.83 30.23 -10.22
CA SER A 440 -20.27 30.99 -9.05
C SER A 440 -19.24 32.05 -8.64
N GLU A 441 -17.95 31.75 -8.66
CA GLU A 441 -16.87 32.73 -8.41
C GLU A 441 -16.82 33.81 -9.52
N ARG A 442 -17.03 33.46 -10.78
CA ARG A 442 -17.11 34.44 -11.87
C ARG A 442 -18.33 35.36 -11.70
N VAL A 443 -19.48 34.82 -11.30
CA VAL A 443 -20.66 35.61 -11.01
C VAL A 443 -20.45 36.56 -9.84
N LEU A 444 -19.76 36.12 -8.79
CA LEU A 444 -19.39 36.96 -7.67
C LEU A 444 -18.35 38.03 -8.03
N SER A 445 -17.40 37.73 -8.89
CA SER A 445 -16.39 38.69 -9.34
C SER A 445 -16.91 39.71 -10.36
N THR A 446 -17.94 39.37 -11.15
CA THR A 446 -18.60 40.31 -12.04
C THR A 446 -19.66 41.17 -11.36
N GLY A 447 -20.06 40.85 -10.12
CA GLY A 447 -21.03 41.59 -9.33
C GLY A 447 -20.47 42.80 -8.55
N THR A 448 -19.15 43.05 -8.56
CA THR A 448 -18.49 44.14 -7.84
C THR A 448 -17.92 45.27 -8.70
N ASP A 449 -18.08 45.24 -10.03
CA ASP A 449 -17.73 46.35 -10.89
C ASP A 449 -18.93 47.29 -11.13
N THR A 450 -19.45 47.89 -10.07
CA THR A 450 -20.12 49.18 -10.13
C THR A 450 -19.05 50.27 -10.01
N SER A 451 -18.34 50.51 -11.12
CA SER A 451 -17.63 51.78 -11.30
C SER A 451 -18.65 52.92 -11.34
N PRO A 452 -18.46 54.01 -10.53
CA PRO A 452 -19.38 55.14 -10.59
C PRO A 452 -19.35 55.80 -11.96
N ASP A 453 -20.53 55.98 -12.48
CA ASP A 453 -20.89 56.60 -13.74
C ASP A 453 -20.07 57.91 -13.97
N LYS A 454 -19.24 57.96 -15.00
CA LYS A 454 -18.46 59.14 -15.42
C LYS A 454 -19.32 60.21 -16.13
N THR A 455 -20.65 60.07 -16.15
CA THR A 455 -21.57 60.97 -16.82
C THR A 455 -22.05 62.14 -15.98
N SER A 456 -21.69 62.25 -14.69
CA SER A 456 -22.15 63.38 -13.84
C SER A 456 -21.07 64.48 -13.62
N ILE A 457 -19.89 64.40 -14.25
CA ILE A 457 -18.84 65.44 -14.11
C ILE A 457 -18.79 66.41 -15.31
N GLU A 458 -19.38 66.09 -16.46
CA GLU A 458 -19.40 67.00 -17.60
C GLU A 458 -20.59 67.98 -17.63
N GLN A 459 -21.59 67.83 -16.77
CA GLN A 459 -22.72 68.76 -16.70
C GLN A 459 -22.57 69.90 -15.68
N GLN A 460 -21.52 69.85 -14.85
CA GLN A 460 -21.26 70.96 -13.90
C GLN A 460 -20.15 71.94 -14.36
N ALA A 461 -19.57 71.76 -15.56
CA ALA A 461 -18.55 72.65 -16.10
C ALA A 461 -19.13 73.63 -17.17
N SER A 462 -20.40 73.62 -17.51
CA SER A 462 -21.02 74.51 -18.51
C SER A 462 -21.92 75.63 -17.93
N ASP A 463 -22.04 75.71 -16.61
CA ASP A 463 -22.91 76.75 -16.00
C ASP A 463 -22.11 77.85 -15.23
N ASN A 464 -20.79 77.98 -15.44
CA ASN A 464 -19.99 79.07 -14.95
C ASN A 464 -19.03 79.64 -16.01
N VAL A 465 -19.60 80.24 -17.06
CA VAL A 465 -18.97 81.34 -17.79
C VAL A 465 -20.05 82.35 -18.17
#